data_099c0956009531c547e36fccd79f74ed
#
_entry.id   099c0956009531c547e36fccd79f74ed
#
_cell.length_a   1.000
_cell.length_b   1.000
_cell.length_c   1.000
_cell.angle_alpha   90.00
_cell.angle_beta   90.00
_cell.angle_gamma   90.00
#
_symmetry.space_group_name_H-M   'P 1'
#
loop_
_entity.id
_entity.type
_entity.pdbx_description
1 polymer ?
#
loop_
_entity_poly.entity_id
_entity_poly.type
_entity_poly.pdbx_seq_one_letter_code
_entity_poly.pdbx_strand_id
1 'polypeptide(L)'
;MKHELLKLIDILGTVTFAISGVSAAMHKKLDLFGVLIIAFITAIGGGTLRDIMIGDLPVAWIRNIDYTIIIVITSTVAIFFSNVIKNFRITLLIFDSLGLGFFTVLGLQKGITIGLHPIICIALGTITGCFGGVIRDISLNNIPMIFQEEIYATAAIVGGCAYFLLLYAGLNKDWIDVISIALIFFTRIIVVRFGLMLPDIYGRELQSKGRTNT
;
A
#
# COMPACT_ATOMS: atom_id res chain seq x y z
N MET A 1 14.58 -15.92 14.10
CA MET A 1 13.15 -15.87 13.73
C MET A 1 12.63 -14.45 13.56
N LYS A 2 12.74 -13.51 14.53
CA LYS A 2 12.15 -12.15 14.42
C LYS A 2 12.62 -11.34 13.20
N HIS A 3 13.91 -11.39 12.84
CA HIS A 3 14.44 -10.71 11.66
C HIS A 3 13.98 -11.32 10.33
N GLU A 4 13.73 -12.63 10.32
CA GLU A 4 13.32 -13.35 9.11
C GLU A 4 11.90 -13.00 8.68
N LEU A 5 10.94 -12.94 9.64
CA LEU A 5 9.55 -12.60 9.32
C LEU A 5 9.43 -11.15 8.80
N LEU A 6 10.12 -10.20 9.45
CA LEU A 6 10.14 -8.81 8.98
C LEU A 6 10.70 -8.67 7.57
N LYS A 7 11.81 -9.37 7.30
CA LYS A 7 12.40 -9.39 5.96
C LYS A 7 11.43 -9.99 4.93
N LEU A 8 10.72 -11.06 5.31
CA LEU A 8 9.71 -11.68 4.46
C LEU A 8 8.55 -10.71 4.17
N ILE A 9 8.02 -10.03 5.19
CA ILE A 9 6.94 -9.04 5.05
C ILE A 9 7.39 -7.90 4.12
N ASP A 10 8.64 -7.44 4.23
CA ASP A 10 9.21 -6.38 3.38
C ASP A 10 9.32 -6.83 1.91
N ILE A 11 9.81 -8.04 1.68
CA ILE A 11 9.88 -8.63 0.34
C ILE A 11 8.46 -8.78 -0.25
N LEU A 12 7.52 -9.34 0.51
CA LEU A 12 6.13 -9.52 0.05
C LEU A 12 5.46 -8.18 -0.23
N GLY A 13 5.68 -7.17 0.61
CA GLY A 13 5.21 -5.80 0.38
C GLY A 13 5.78 -5.21 -0.91
N THR A 14 7.08 -5.37 -1.13
CA THR A 14 7.76 -4.90 -2.35
C THR A 14 7.20 -5.60 -3.60
N VAL A 15 7.03 -6.92 -3.56
CA VAL A 15 6.44 -7.71 -4.66
C VAL A 15 5.02 -7.26 -4.95
N THR A 16 4.19 -7.12 -3.92
CA THR A 16 2.78 -6.72 -4.11
C THR A 16 2.65 -5.32 -4.71
N PHE A 17 3.42 -4.36 -4.24
CA PHE A 17 3.40 -3.02 -4.81
C PHE A 17 4.03 -2.95 -6.21
N ALA A 18 5.03 -3.76 -6.52
CA ALA A 18 5.55 -3.86 -7.90
C ALA A 18 4.46 -4.36 -8.86
N ILE A 19 3.71 -5.41 -8.50
CA ILE A 19 2.59 -5.93 -9.30
C ILE A 19 1.45 -4.89 -9.41
N SER A 20 1.15 -4.20 -8.32
CA SER A 20 0.18 -3.09 -8.32
C SER A 20 0.58 -1.99 -9.31
N GLY A 21 1.85 -1.59 -9.31
CA GLY A 21 2.40 -0.62 -10.24
C GLY A 21 2.32 -1.08 -11.71
N VAL A 22 2.72 -2.33 -11.99
CA VAL A 22 2.58 -2.94 -13.33
C VAL A 22 1.13 -2.89 -13.78
N SER A 23 0.19 -3.34 -12.94
CA SER A 23 -1.23 -3.39 -13.28
C SER A 23 -1.80 -2.01 -13.61
N ALA A 24 -1.42 -0.99 -12.84
CA ALA A 24 -1.86 0.39 -13.06
C ALA A 24 -1.28 0.97 -14.35
N ALA A 25 0.03 0.78 -14.59
CA ALA A 25 0.73 1.28 -15.77
C ALA A 25 0.23 0.62 -17.07
N MET A 26 0.00 -0.69 -17.05
CA MET A 26 -0.56 -1.42 -18.20
C MET A 26 -2.01 -1.00 -18.51
N HIS A 27 -2.81 -0.72 -17.50
CA HIS A 27 -4.16 -0.16 -17.70
C HIS A 27 -4.11 1.20 -18.44
N LYS A 28 -3.04 1.98 -18.22
CA LYS A 28 -2.77 3.24 -18.93
C LYS A 28 -2.07 3.05 -20.29
N LYS A 29 -1.76 1.81 -20.67
CA LYS A 29 -1.08 1.47 -21.94
C LYS A 29 0.30 2.13 -22.08
N LEU A 30 1.06 2.24 -21.00
CA LEU A 30 2.45 2.71 -21.06
C LEU A 30 3.33 1.69 -21.80
N ASP A 31 4.46 2.15 -22.33
CA ASP A 31 5.48 1.29 -22.89
C ASP A 31 6.19 0.47 -21.83
N LEU A 32 7.03 -0.47 -22.24
CA LEU A 32 7.73 -1.38 -21.33
C LEU A 32 8.55 -0.63 -20.27
N PHE A 33 9.25 0.42 -20.68
CA PHE A 33 10.07 1.21 -19.75
C PHE A 33 9.21 1.97 -18.76
N GLY A 34 8.14 2.60 -19.21
CA GLY A 34 7.18 3.29 -18.36
C GLY A 34 6.54 2.36 -17.32
N VAL A 35 6.18 1.12 -17.73
CA VAL A 35 5.63 0.11 -16.79
C VAL A 35 6.66 -0.24 -15.72
N LEU A 36 7.92 -0.47 -16.08
CA LEU A 36 9.00 -0.77 -15.13
C LEU A 36 9.24 0.38 -14.14
N ILE A 37 9.27 1.62 -14.62
CA ILE A 37 9.45 2.81 -13.76
C ILE A 37 8.29 2.96 -12.79
N ILE A 38 7.04 2.84 -13.25
CA ILE A 38 5.87 2.95 -12.36
C ILE A 38 5.88 1.84 -11.31
N ALA A 39 6.22 0.61 -11.69
CA ALA A 39 6.35 -0.50 -10.74
C ALA A 39 7.42 -0.21 -9.69
N PHE A 40 8.58 0.29 -10.13
CA PHE A 40 9.70 0.61 -9.27
C PHE A 40 9.34 1.68 -8.25
N ILE A 41 8.85 2.85 -8.69
CA ILE A 41 8.49 3.95 -7.78
C ILE A 41 7.35 3.60 -6.84
N THR A 42 6.40 2.75 -7.28
CA THR A 42 5.31 2.25 -6.43
C THR A 42 5.87 1.39 -5.29
N ALA A 43 6.78 0.47 -5.62
CA ALA A 43 7.33 -0.49 -4.67
C ALA A 43 8.23 0.17 -3.62
N ILE A 44 9.05 1.14 -4.01
CA ILE A 44 9.98 1.81 -3.09
C ILE A 44 9.41 3.05 -2.40
N GLY A 45 8.33 3.65 -2.95
CA GLY A 45 7.87 4.99 -2.59
C GLY A 45 7.54 5.14 -1.11
N GLY A 46 6.72 4.23 -0.57
CA GLY A 46 6.32 4.27 0.84
C GLY A 46 7.49 4.06 1.79
N GLY A 47 8.36 3.07 1.50
CA GLY A 47 9.56 2.80 2.29
C GLY A 47 10.57 3.97 2.26
N THR A 48 10.75 4.59 1.09
CA THR A 48 11.63 5.75 0.92
C THR A 48 11.16 6.92 1.77
N LEU A 49 9.87 7.25 1.70
CA LEU A 49 9.32 8.34 2.51
C LEU A 49 9.46 8.06 4.01
N ARG A 50 9.15 6.84 4.44
CA ARG A 50 9.34 6.39 5.82
C ARG A 50 10.78 6.61 6.28
N ASP A 51 11.76 6.08 5.52
CA ASP A 51 13.17 6.14 5.89
C ASP A 51 13.67 7.60 5.99
N ILE A 52 13.22 8.48 5.08
CA ILE A 52 13.52 9.92 5.15
C ILE A 52 12.91 10.53 6.42
N MET A 53 11.64 10.25 6.73
CA MET A 53 10.95 10.82 7.90
C MET A 53 11.61 10.44 9.23
N ILE A 54 12.14 9.23 9.32
CA ILE A 54 12.80 8.74 10.55
C ILE A 54 14.32 8.94 10.55
N GLY A 55 14.89 9.50 9.48
CA GLY A 55 16.34 9.74 9.35
C GLY A 55 17.17 8.46 9.13
N ASP A 56 16.57 7.36 8.66
CA ASP A 56 17.25 6.09 8.36
C ASP A 56 17.87 6.12 6.96
N LEU A 57 18.97 6.85 6.83
CA LEU A 57 19.65 7.11 5.55
C LEU A 57 20.99 6.36 5.44
N PRO A 58 21.40 5.98 4.20
CA PRO A 58 20.64 6.00 2.95
C PRO A 58 19.46 5.04 3.00
N VAL A 59 18.37 5.34 2.25
CA VAL A 59 17.13 4.56 2.25
C VAL A 59 17.36 3.08 1.87
N ALA A 60 16.48 2.19 2.31
CA ALA A 60 16.69 0.74 2.28
C ALA A 60 17.08 0.18 0.89
N TRP A 61 16.42 0.61 -0.19
CA TRP A 61 16.68 0.11 -1.55
C TRP A 61 18.02 0.59 -2.13
N ILE A 62 18.57 1.72 -1.64
CA ILE A 62 19.92 2.19 -2.00
C ILE A 62 20.99 1.36 -1.27
N ARG A 63 20.72 0.98 -0.01
CA ARG A 63 21.65 0.16 0.79
C ARG A 63 21.71 -1.29 0.33
N ASN A 64 20.62 -1.82 -0.20
CA ASN A 64 20.54 -3.23 -0.57
C ASN A 64 19.97 -3.38 -1.99
N ILE A 65 20.81 -3.84 -2.91
CA ILE A 65 20.48 -4.09 -4.31
C ILE A 65 19.38 -5.14 -4.49
N ASP A 66 19.14 -6.01 -3.50
CA ASP A 66 18.14 -7.07 -3.56
C ASP A 66 16.75 -6.50 -3.87
N TYR A 67 16.39 -5.33 -3.30
CA TYR A 67 15.11 -4.68 -3.58
C TYR A 67 14.95 -4.36 -5.07
N THR A 68 15.98 -3.77 -5.68
CA THR A 68 15.96 -3.44 -7.10
C THR A 68 15.82 -4.71 -7.95
N ILE A 69 16.56 -5.76 -7.63
CA ILE A 69 16.50 -7.04 -8.34
C ILE A 69 15.10 -7.67 -8.20
N ILE A 70 14.54 -7.70 -7.00
CA ILE A 70 13.18 -8.24 -6.74
C ILE A 70 12.15 -7.46 -7.55
N ILE A 71 12.21 -6.13 -7.57
CA ILE A 71 11.27 -5.31 -8.31
C ILE A 71 11.37 -5.58 -9.82
N VAL A 72 12.57 -5.62 -10.39
CA VAL A 72 12.78 -5.86 -11.81
C VAL A 72 12.28 -7.25 -12.21
N ILE A 73 12.64 -8.29 -11.45
CA ILE A 73 12.17 -9.66 -11.70
C ILE A 73 10.65 -9.73 -11.60
N THR A 74 10.07 -9.22 -10.51
CA THR A 74 8.62 -9.25 -10.28
C THR A 74 7.87 -8.52 -11.38
N SER A 75 8.33 -7.33 -11.76
CA SER A 75 7.71 -6.54 -12.80
C SER A 75 7.78 -7.23 -14.16
N THR A 76 8.94 -7.81 -14.50
CA THR A 76 9.13 -8.56 -15.75
C THR A 76 8.19 -9.76 -15.80
N VAL A 77 8.13 -10.55 -14.73
CA VAL A 77 7.21 -11.69 -14.63
C VAL A 77 5.74 -11.23 -14.76
N ALA A 78 5.35 -10.17 -14.04
CA ALA A 78 3.98 -9.65 -14.10
C ALA A 78 3.60 -9.16 -15.51
N ILE A 79 4.53 -8.55 -16.24
CA ILE A 79 4.31 -8.15 -17.63
C ILE A 79 4.10 -9.35 -18.54
N PHE A 80 4.92 -10.41 -18.43
CA PHE A 80 4.74 -11.63 -19.22
C PHE A 80 3.40 -12.33 -18.96
N PHE A 81 2.95 -12.35 -17.71
CA PHE A 81 1.66 -12.90 -17.32
C PHE A 81 0.46 -11.97 -17.52
N SER A 82 0.69 -10.78 -18.05
CA SER A 82 -0.37 -9.77 -18.24
C SER A 82 -1.51 -10.23 -19.13
N ASN A 83 -1.24 -11.09 -20.13
CA ASN A 83 -2.26 -11.67 -21.00
C ASN A 83 -3.23 -12.61 -20.26
N VAL A 84 -2.82 -13.13 -19.10
CA VAL A 84 -3.64 -13.97 -18.21
C VAL A 84 -4.47 -13.10 -17.26
N ILE A 85 -4.03 -11.86 -17.01
CA ILE A 85 -4.73 -10.90 -16.15
C ILE A 85 -5.93 -10.32 -16.89
N LYS A 86 -7.10 -10.96 -16.70
CA LYS A 86 -8.35 -10.54 -17.36
C LYS A 86 -8.87 -9.18 -16.89
N ASN A 87 -8.50 -8.74 -15.68
CA ASN A 87 -9.02 -7.52 -15.08
C ASN A 87 -7.95 -6.79 -14.25
N PHE A 88 -7.29 -5.81 -14.88
CA PHE A 88 -6.26 -4.99 -14.22
C PHE A 88 -6.77 -4.25 -12.97
N ARG A 89 -8.06 -3.85 -12.94
CA ARG A 89 -8.63 -3.16 -11.77
C ARG A 89 -8.71 -4.07 -10.55
N ILE A 90 -9.13 -5.33 -10.74
CA ILE A 90 -9.19 -6.30 -9.63
C ILE A 90 -7.78 -6.64 -9.15
N THR A 91 -6.85 -6.88 -10.08
CA THR A 91 -5.45 -7.14 -9.75
C THR A 91 -4.84 -5.97 -8.99
N LEU A 92 -5.04 -4.74 -9.47
CA LEU A 92 -4.61 -3.52 -8.77
C LEU A 92 -5.18 -3.48 -7.35
N LEU A 93 -6.49 -3.69 -7.16
CA LEU A 93 -7.14 -3.67 -5.86
C LEU A 93 -6.53 -4.71 -4.89
N ILE A 94 -6.37 -5.94 -5.33
CA ILE A 94 -5.86 -7.03 -4.47
C ILE A 94 -4.42 -6.74 -4.05
N PHE A 95 -3.53 -6.44 -5.00
CA PHE A 95 -2.12 -6.24 -4.71
C PHE A 95 -1.84 -4.91 -4.00
N ASP A 96 -2.60 -3.87 -4.28
CA ASP A 96 -2.55 -2.61 -3.54
C ASP A 96 -3.01 -2.78 -2.08
N SER A 97 -4.09 -3.53 -1.85
CA SER A 97 -4.60 -3.81 -0.50
C SER A 97 -3.64 -4.68 0.33
N LEU A 98 -2.97 -5.66 -0.31
CA LEU A 98 -1.91 -6.45 0.34
C LEU A 98 -0.69 -5.58 0.65
N GLY A 99 -0.24 -4.79 -0.32
CA GLY A 99 0.88 -3.86 -0.13
C GLY A 99 0.62 -2.85 0.98
N LEU A 100 -0.60 -2.30 1.06
CA LEU A 100 -1.04 -1.44 2.14
C LEU A 100 -0.86 -2.13 3.50
N GLY A 101 -1.33 -3.39 3.64
CA GLY A 101 -1.20 -4.16 4.88
C GLY A 101 0.25 -4.40 5.28
N PHE A 102 1.07 -4.92 4.35
CA PHE A 102 2.48 -5.21 4.62
C PHE A 102 3.25 -3.96 5.02
N PHE A 103 3.17 -2.89 4.26
CA PHE A 103 3.93 -1.68 4.53
C PHE A 103 3.39 -0.88 5.73
N THR A 104 2.09 -0.99 6.06
CA THR A 104 1.56 -0.42 7.31
C THR A 104 2.22 -1.08 8.51
N VAL A 105 2.28 -2.42 8.56
CA VAL A 105 2.90 -3.15 9.65
C VAL A 105 4.41 -2.88 9.72
N LEU A 106 5.10 -2.81 8.59
CA LEU A 106 6.53 -2.45 8.55
C LEU A 106 6.79 -1.05 9.08
N GLY A 107 6.01 -0.07 8.67
CA GLY A 107 6.15 1.30 9.16
C GLY A 107 5.89 1.41 10.67
N LEU A 108 4.85 0.72 11.16
CA LEU A 108 4.55 0.57 12.59
C LEU A 108 5.75 0.02 13.36
N GLN A 109 6.30 -1.10 12.90
CA GLN A 109 7.41 -1.77 13.59
C GLN A 109 8.71 -0.96 13.57
N LYS A 110 8.98 -0.24 12.49
CA LYS A 110 10.10 0.72 12.44
C LYS A 110 9.92 1.82 13.48
N GLY A 111 8.73 2.41 13.60
CA GLY A 111 8.41 3.40 14.63
C GLY A 111 8.61 2.86 16.06
N ILE A 112 8.13 1.64 16.33
CA ILE A 112 8.31 0.97 17.62
C ILE A 112 9.81 0.75 17.93
N THR A 113 10.59 0.35 16.92
CA THR A 113 12.03 0.05 17.10
C THR A 113 12.83 1.28 17.53
N ILE A 114 12.45 2.47 17.05
CA ILE A 114 13.09 3.74 17.42
C ILE A 114 12.40 4.44 18.61
N GLY A 115 11.45 3.76 19.27
CA GLY A 115 10.84 4.24 20.51
C GLY A 115 9.78 5.34 20.32
N LEU A 116 9.13 5.44 19.15
CA LEU A 116 8.07 6.42 18.94
C LEU A 116 6.79 6.09 19.71
N HIS A 117 6.03 7.13 20.03
CA HIS A 117 4.71 6.97 20.66
C HIS A 117 3.75 6.15 19.76
N PRO A 118 2.89 5.27 20.29
CA PRO A 118 2.00 4.40 19.51
C PRO A 118 1.20 5.12 18.42
N ILE A 119 0.65 6.30 18.70
CA ILE A 119 -0.10 7.10 17.73
C ILE A 119 0.80 7.51 16.54
N ILE A 120 2.05 7.88 16.81
CA ILE A 120 3.02 8.25 15.76
C ILE A 120 3.43 7.00 14.96
N CYS A 121 3.56 5.84 15.61
CA CYS A 121 3.80 4.59 14.91
C CYS A 121 2.65 4.24 13.94
N ILE A 122 1.38 4.43 14.35
CA ILE A 122 0.21 4.23 13.50
C ILE A 122 0.26 5.20 12.30
N ALA A 123 0.54 6.48 12.54
CA ALA A 123 0.67 7.46 11.47
C ALA A 123 1.79 7.11 10.50
N LEU A 124 2.98 6.74 11.00
CA LEU A 124 4.11 6.31 10.19
C LEU A 124 3.79 5.06 9.36
N GLY A 125 3.12 4.08 9.96
CA GLY A 125 2.65 2.89 9.26
C GLY A 125 1.66 3.22 8.15
N THR A 126 0.66 4.06 8.45
CA THR A 126 -0.34 4.50 7.47
C THR A 126 0.31 5.25 6.30
N ILE A 127 1.20 6.19 6.58
CA ILE A 127 1.95 6.91 5.53
C ILE A 127 2.77 5.91 4.70
N THR A 128 3.52 5.01 5.34
CA THR A 128 4.34 4.02 4.64
C THR A 128 3.50 3.15 3.71
N GLY A 129 2.35 2.67 4.17
CA GLY A 129 1.46 1.83 3.38
C GLY A 129 0.77 2.57 2.24
N CYS A 130 0.34 3.82 2.45
CA CYS A 130 -0.41 4.58 1.46
C CYS A 130 0.47 5.19 0.36
N PHE A 131 1.69 5.63 0.68
CA PHE A 131 2.47 6.51 -0.20
C PHE A 131 2.97 5.84 -1.48
N GLY A 132 3.19 4.53 -1.47
CA GLY A 132 3.49 3.79 -2.71
C GLY A 132 2.37 3.97 -3.75
N GLY A 133 1.12 3.78 -3.34
CA GLY A 133 -0.06 4.02 -4.17
C GLY A 133 -0.25 5.48 -4.58
N VAL A 134 0.02 6.42 -3.66
CA VAL A 134 -0.07 7.87 -3.94
C VAL A 134 0.91 8.28 -5.04
N ILE A 135 2.19 7.89 -4.93
CA ILE A 135 3.20 8.21 -5.96
C ILE A 135 2.83 7.58 -7.29
N ARG A 136 2.39 6.31 -7.30
CA ARG A 136 1.89 5.62 -8.50
C ARG A 136 0.79 6.41 -9.18
N ASP A 137 -0.24 6.78 -8.45
CA ASP A 137 -1.43 7.42 -9.01
C ASP A 137 -1.10 8.82 -9.55
N ILE A 138 -0.32 9.63 -8.82
CA ILE A 138 0.16 10.94 -9.28
C ILE A 138 0.98 10.79 -10.57
N SER A 139 1.92 9.82 -10.62
CA SER A 139 2.75 9.60 -11.80
C SER A 139 1.95 9.15 -13.02
N LEU A 140 0.79 8.53 -12.81
CA LEU A 140 -0.16 8.15 -13.87
C LEU A 140 -1.21 9.22 -14.18
N ASN A 141 -1.06 10.41 -13.62
CA ASN A 141 -2.03 11.51 -13.71
C ASN A 141 -3.44 11.09 -13.31
N ASN A 142 -3.54 10.30 -12.22
CA ASN A 142 -4.79 9.94 -11.58
C ASN A 142 -4.88 10.68 -10.23
N ILE A 143 -6.10 10.94 -9.77
CA ILE A 143 -6.31 11.37 -8.39
C ILE A 143 -6.01 10.15 -7.50
N PRO A 144 -5.09 10.27 -6.50
CA PRO A 144 -4.74 9.16 -5.62
C PRO A 144 -5.95 8.57 -4.89
N MET A 145 -5.98 7.24 -4.74
CA MET A 145 -7.06 6.51 -4.07
C MET A 145 -7.33 7.02 -2.65
N ILE A 146 -6.30 7.47 -1.93
CA ILE A 146 -6.43 8.03 -0.58
C ILE A 146 -7.36 9.26 -0.51
N PHE A 147 -7.55 9.97 -1.62
CA PHE A 147 -8.43 11.13 -1.72
C PHE A 147 -9.80 10.81 -2.33
N GLN A 148 -9.96 9.64 -2.94
CA GLN A 148 -11.21 9.21 -3.56
C GLN A 148 -11.96 8.18 -2.73
N GLU A 149 -11.22 7.30 -2.06
CA GLU A 149 -11.75 6.21 -1.27
C GLU A 149 -11.49 6.49 0.21
N GLU A 150 -12.50 6.98 0.90
CA GLU A 150 -12.45 7.38 2.31
C GLU A 150 -11.98 6.26 3.24
N ILE A 151 -12.20 4.98 2.86
CA ILE A 151 -11.78 3.81 3.64
C ILE A 151 -10.48 3.22 3.06
N TYR A 152 -9.55 4.04 2.60
CA TYR A 152 -8.21 3.62 2.19
C TYR A 152 -7.20 3.75 3.34
N ALA A 153 -6.92 4.97 3.77
CA ALA A 153 -6.03 5.23 4.91
C ALA A 153 -6.65 4.79 6.25
N THR A 154 -7.96 4.90 6.38
CA THR A 154 -8.69 4.44 7.59
C THR A 154 -8.54 2.95 7.82
N ALA A 155 -8.47 2.11 6.77
CA ALA A 155 -8.18 0.68 6.92
C ALA A 155 -6.80 0.45 7.54
N ALA A 156 -5.77 1.21 7.11
CA ALA A 156 -4.43 1.16 7.69
C ALA A 156 -4.43 1.62 9.16
N ILE A 157 -5.16 2.70 9.49
CA ILE A 157 -5.31 3.20 10.86
C ILE A 157 -5.97 2.15 11.75
N VAL A 158 -7.09 1.55 11.30
CA VAL A 158 -7.80 0.49 12.04
C VAL A 158 -6.88 -0.71 12.28
N GLY A 159 -6.15 -1.15 11.26
CA GLY A 159 -5.15 -2.21 11.40
C GLY A 159 -4.03 -1.86 12.38
N GLY A 160 -3.55 -0.61 12.36
CA GLY A 160 -2.56 -0.10 13.30
C GLY A 160 -3.07 -0.03 14.74
N CYS A 161 -4.32 0.38 14.95
CA CYS A 161 -4.98 0.34 16.27
C CYS A 161 -5.11 -1.10 16.78
N ALA A 162 -5.57 -2.01 15.92
CA ALA A 162 -5.67 -3.43 16.24
C ALA A 162 -4.29 -4.02 16.60
N TYR A 163 -3.24 -3.65 15.89
CA TYR A 163 -1.87 -4.06 16.19
C TYR A 163 -1.50 -3.77 17.65
N PHE A 164 -1.71 -2.52 18.11
CA PHE A 164 -1.39 -2.15 19.48
C PHE A 164 -2.33 -2.79 20.51
N LEU A 165 -3.62 -2.95 20.21
CA LEU A 165 -4.55 -3.66 21.08
C LEU A 165 -4.11 -5.11 21.29
N LEU A 166 -3.73 -5.82 20.25
CA LEU A 166 -3.22 -7.19 20.32
C LEU A 166 -1.87 -7.27 21.05
N LEU A 167 -1.02 -6.26 20.86
CA LEU A 167 0.26 -6.16 21.57
C LEU A 167 0.06 -5.98 23.08
N TYR A 168 -0.88 -5.12 23.49
CA TYR A 168 -1.25 -4.94 24.91
C TYR A 168 -1.94 -6.16 25.50
N ALA A 169 -2.66 -6.94 24.68
CA ALA A 169 -3.24 -8.22 25.09
C ALA A 169 -2.19 -9.34 25.27
N GLY A 170 -0.93 -9.08 24.96
CA GLY A 170 0.18 -10.03 25.18
C GLY A 170 0.28 -11.15 24.14
N LEU A 171 -0.32 -10.99 22.95
CA LEU A 171 -0.20 -11.97 21.87
C LEU A 171 1.24 -12.04 21.36
N ASN A 172 1.57 -13.19 20.75
CA ASN A 172 2.85 -13.36 20.07
C ASN A 172 2.93 -12.40 18.85
N LYS A 173 4.08 -11.72 18.72
CA LYS A 173 4.29 -10.67 17.71
C LYS A 173 4.07 -11.16 16.28
N ASP A 174 4.48 -12.38 15.96
CA ASP A 174 4.31 -12.94 14.62
C ASP A 174 2.82 -13.07 14.24
N TRP A 175 1.97 -13.45 15.22
CA TRP A 175 0.52 -13.49 15.01
C TRP A 175 -0.10 -12.09 14.89
N ILE A 176 0.40 -11.12 15.67
CA ILE A 176 -0.06 -9.73 15.58
C ILE A 176 0.19 -9.17 14.18
N ASP A 177 1.39 -9.41 13.62
CA ASP A 177 1.74 -8.98 12.26
C ASP A 177 0.75 -9.55 11.23
N VAL A 178 0.55 -10.87 11.24
CA VAL A 178 -0.34 -11.56 10.30
C VAL A 178 -1.80 -11.11 10.44
N ILE A 179 -2.31 -11.02 11.68
CA ILE A 179 -3.69 -10.59 11.93
C ILE A 179 -3.91 -9.15 11.46
N SER A 180 -2.95 -8.25 11.74
CA SER A 180 -3.07 -6.84 11.33
C SER A 180 -3.04 -6.68 9.82
N ILE A 181 -2.14 -7.40 9.12
CA ILE A 181 -2.09 -7.41 7.64
C ILE A 181 -3.42 -7.94 7.07
N ALA A 182 -3.90 -9.07 7.60
CA ALA A 182 -5.15 -9.68 7.16
C ALA A 182 -6.34 -8.74 7.39
N LEU A 183 -6.41 -8.08 8.55
CA LEU A 183 -7.46 -7.12 8.88
C LEU A 183 -7.49 -5.96 7.89
N ILE A 184 -6.34 -5.35 7.59
CA ILE A 184 -6.23 -4.26 6.61
C ILE A 184 -6.70 -4.75 5.23
N PHE A 185 -6.19 -5.89 4.78
CA PHE A 185 -6.53 -6.47 3.49
C PHE A 185 -8.03 -6.75 3.36
N PHE A 186 -8.61 -7.50 4.30
CA PHE A 186 -10.03 -7.85 4.23
C PHE A 186 -10.94 -6.63 4.38
N THR A 187 -10.59 -5.65 5.22
CA THR A 187 -11.32 -4.39 5.31
C THR A 187 -11.39 -3.71 3.94
N ARG A 188 -10.27 -3.61 3.23
CA ARG A 188 -10.21 -3.03 1.89
C ARG A 188 -11.07 -3.81 0.88
N ILE A 189 -10.94 -5.14 0.85
CA ILE A 189 -11.73 -5.98 -0.08
C ILE A 189 -13.23 -5.85 0.19
N ILE A 190 -13.64 -5.89 1.45
CA ILE A 190 -15.04 -5.76 1.86
C ILE A 190 -15.59 -4.39 1.46
N VAL A 191 -14.88 -3.33 1.78
CA VAL A 191 -15.29 -1.96 1.46
C VAL A 191 -15.52 -1.77 -0.03
N VAL A 192 -14.56 -2.18 -0.86
CA VAL A 192 -14.68 -2.04 -2.31
C VAL A 192 -15.76 -2.98 -2.88
N ARG A 193 -15.87 -4.20 -2.35
CA ARG A 193 -16.88 -5.18 -2.80
C ARG A 193 -18.31 -4.71 -2.53
N PHE A 194 -18.55 -4.09 -1.38
CA PHE A 194 -19.89 -3.63 -0.97
C PHE A 194 -20.13 -2.16 -1.27
N GLY A 195 -19.16 -1.44 -1.84
CA GLY A 195 -19.29 -0.02 -2.15
C GLY A 195 -19.55 0.84 -0.90
N LEU A 196 -18.94 0.46 0.23
CA LEU A 196 -19.13 1.20 1.48
C LEU A 196 -18.40 2.54 1.37
N MET A 197 -19.13 3.61 1.59
CA MET A 197 -18.61 4.98 1.62
C MET A 197 -18.94 5.60 2.98
N LEU A 198 -18.07 6.48 3.47
CA LEU A 198 -18.41 7.34 4.61
C LEU A 198 -19.46 8.36 4.16
N PRO A 199 -20.23 8.98 5.10
CA PRO A 199 -21.23 9.99 4.75
C PRO A 199 -20.61 11.15 3.98
N ASP A 200 -21.18 11.48 2.81
CA ASP A 200 -20.71 12.57 1.96
C ASP A 200 -20.84 13.92 2.69
N ILE A 201 -19.68 14.59 2.89
CA ILE A 201 -19.61 15.90 3.57
C ILE A 201 -20.25 17.01 2.72
N TYR A 202 -20.27 16.84 1.40
CA TYR A 202 -20.77 17.87 0.47
C TYR A 202 -22.25 17.74 0.11
N GLY A 203 -22.98 16.76 0.67
CA GLY A 203 -24.40 16.56 0.42
C GLY A 203 -24.75 16.32 -1.05
N ARG A 204 -25.86 15.67 -1.33
CA ARG A 204 -26.34 15.31 -2.68
C ARG A 204 -26.62 16.47 -3.65
N GLU A 205 -26.28 17.71 -3.31
CA GLU A 205 -26.59 18.88 -4.15
C GLU A 205 -25.85 18.95 -5.49
N LEU A 206 -24.70 18.32 -5.64
CA LEU A 206 -23.94 18.39 -6.89
C LEU A 206 -24.40 17.39 -7.97
N GLN A 207 -25.09 16.32 -7.60
CA GLN A 207 -25.58 15.33 -8.58
C GLN A 207 -26.87 15.76 -9.28
N SER A 208 -27.63 16.69 -8.73
CA SER A 208 -28.87 17.18 -9.35
C SER A 208 -28.61 18.23 -10.46
N LYS A 209 -27.52 18.98 -10.39
CA LYS A 209 -27.17 20.02 -11.37
C LYS A 209 -26.55 19.49 -12.67
N GLY A 210 -26.05 18.25 -12.70
CA GLY A 210 -25.45 17.64 -13.90
C GLY A 210 -26.46 16.97 -14.86
N ARG A 211 -27.73 16.83 -14.47
CA ARG A 211 -28.78 16.16 -15.28
C ARG A 211 -29.77 17.07 -15.98
N THR A 212 -29.63 18.38 -15.84
CA THR A 212 -30.59 19.36 -16.46
C THR A 212 -30.01 20.14 -17.63
N ASN A 213 -28.83 19.82 -18.13
CA ASN A 213 -28.23 20.46 -19.32
C ASN A 213 -27.73 19.39 -20.32
N THR A 214 -28.65 18.60 -20.86
CA THR A 214 -28.51 17.92 -22.15
C THR A 214 -29.89 17.90 -22.85
#